data_9dfb8ee3cca08376d36f879120fbd275
#
_entry.id   9dfb8ee3cca08376d36f879120fbd275
#
_cell.length_a   1.000
_cell.length_b   1.000
_cell.length_c   1.000
_cell.angle_alpha   90.00
_cell.angle_beta   90.00
_cell.angle_gamma   90.00
#
_symmetry.space_group_name_H-M   'P 1'
#
loop_
_entity.id
_entity.type
_entity.pdbx_description
1 polymer ?
#
loop_
_entity_poly.entity_id
_entity_poly.type
_entity_poly.pdbx_seq_one_letter_code
_entity_poly.pdbx_strand_id
1 'polypeptide(L)'
;EILKNQNITLLITDIWMNNNTDSGLELLSWSKTYDSFIPVIMMSGHGNIETAMKAAKNGAYDFIEKPFKSERLTLLVDKAIKERNLKLKVLDFELKENERMKLVGSSSVFKNIVQQLNKVSQTNSRVLLSGPSGSGKELIARWIHKKSNRGLYPFIIASCATLSPERVEQVLFGWNEKMKDDQSNQLSTGLFEQANNGTLFFDEICDLPIETQGKLVQAIQDQSFYKLGSNKKINVDVRVISASNK
;
A
#
# COMPACT_ATOMS: atom_id res chain seq x y z
N GLU A 1 5.26 -18.26 -31.04
CA GLU A 1 5.75 -17.13 -31.88
C GLU A 1 4.92 -15.85 -31.68
N ILE A 2 3.57 -15.91 -31.70
CA ILE A 2 2.70 -14.72 -31.51
C ILE A 2 2.99 -14.00 -30.17
N LEU A 3 3.08 -14.73 -29.07
CA LEU A 3 3.35 -14.17 -27.73
C LEU A 3 4.72 -13.48 -27.61
N LYS A 4 5.70 -13.85 -28.45
CA LYS A 4 7.03 -13.21 -28.47
C LYS A 4 7.08 -11.90 -29.26
N ASN A 5 6.14 -11.72 -30.21
CA ASN A 5 6.18 -10.63 -31.17
C ASN A 5 5.05 -9.60 -30.97
N GLN A 6 4.09 -9.87 -30.09
CA GLN A 6 2.94 -9.01 -29.87
C GLN A 6 2.64 -8.84 -28.37
N ASN A 7 2.18 -7.66 -27.99
CA ASN A 7 1.69 -7.39 -26.64
C ASN A 7 0.33 -8.07 -26.42
N ILE A 8 0.34 -9.19 -25.74
CA ILE A 8 -0.86 -9.96 -25.43
C ILE A 8 -1.44 -9.46 -24.10
N THR A 9 -2.71 -9.07 -24.13
CA THR A 9 -3.41 -8.57 -22.94
C THR A 9 -4.10 -9.68 -22.16
N LEU A 10 -4.54 -10.72 -22.85
CA LEU A 10 -5.26 -11.86 -22.29
C LEU A 10 -5.09 -13.06 -23.23
N LEU A 11 -5.02 -14.25 -22.68
CA LEU A 11 -5.00 -15.50 -23.42
C LEU A 11 -6.28 -16.30 -23.12
N ILE A 12 -6.96 -16.77 -24.18
CA ILE A 12 -8.04 -17.72 -24.07
C ILE A 12 -7.60 -19.00 -24.79
N THR A 13 -7.64 -20.11 -24.12
CA THR A 13 -7.19 -21.38 -24.70
C THR A 13 -8.11 -22.54 -24.31
N ASP A 14 -8.23 -23.50 -25.22
CA ASP A 14 -8.87 -24.78 -24.88
C ASP A 14 -7.89 -25.61 -24.05
N ILE A 15 -8.39 -26.43 -23.15
CA ILE A 15 -7.56 -27.39 -22.39
C ILE A 15 -7.00 -28.44 -23.36
N TRP A 16 -7.85 -28.93 -24.25
CA TRP A 16 -7.50 -29.96 -25.21
C TRP A 16 -7.32 -29.38 -26.59
N MET A 17 -6.11 -29.35 -27.09
CA MET A 17 -5.78 -28.92 -28.44
C MET A 17 -5.08 -30.07 -29.19
N ASN A 18 -5.41 -30.26 -30.47
CA ASN A 18 -4.73 -31.19 -31.37
C ASN A 18 -4.64 -32.65 -30.86
N ASN A 19 -5.70 -33.17 -30.25
CA ASN A 19 -5.77 -34.52 -29.66
C ASN A 19 -4.77 -34.79 -28.51
N ASN A 20 -4.14 -33.76 -27.96
CA ASN A 20 -3.30 -33.85 -26.76
C ASN A 20 -4.04 -33.29 -25.57
N THR A 21 -4.20 -34.08 -24.50
CA THR A 21 -4.99 -33.76 -23.31
C THR A 21 -4.38 -32.68 -22.44
N ASP A 22 -3.07 -32.38 -22.57
CA ASP A 22 -2.34 -31.47 -21.70
C ASP A 22 -1.79 -30.22 -22.42
N SER A 23 -2.00 -30.10 -23.75
CA SER A 23 -1.43 -29.00 -24.54
C SER A 23 -1.87 -27.61 -24.10
N GLY A 24 -3.11 -27.43 -23.62
CA GLY A 24 -3.59 -26.19 -23.06
C GLY A 24 -2.96 -25.83 -21.70
N LEU A 25 -2.70 -26.84 -20.87
CA LEU A 25 -2.00 -26.67 -19.59
C LEU A 25 -0.51 -26.35 -19.78
N GLU A 26 0.13 -26.95 -20.77
CA GLU A 26 1.51 -26.60 -21.16
C GLU A 26 1.60 -25.14 -21.64
N LEU A 27 0.65 -24.71 -22.48
CA LEU A 27 0.58 -23.33 -22.95
C LEU A 27 0.34 -22.36 -21.79
N LEU A 28 -0.52 -22.71 -20.82
CA LEU A 28 -0.73 -21.94 -19.59
C LEU A 28 0.59 -21.77 -18.83
N SER A 29 1.28 -22.87 -18.52
CA SER A 29 2.54 -22.86 -17.79
C SER A 29 3.61 -22.03 -18.52
N TRP A 30 3.70 -22.19 -19.82
CA TRP A 30 4.63 -21.41 -20.63
C TRP A 30 4.27 -19.92 -20.63
N SER A 31 2.99 -19.55 -20.77
CA SER A 31 2.54 -18.15 -20.75
C SER A 31 2.87 -17.47 -19.41
N LYS A 32 2.73 -18.18 -18.30
CA LYS A 32 3.08 -17.68 -16.96
C LYS A 32 4.57 -17.50 -16.74
N THR A 33 5.39 -18.31 -17.38
CA THR A 33 6.85 -18.14 -17.38
C THR A 33 7.28 -16.94 -18.25
N TYR A 34 6.55 -16.67 -19.33
CA TYR A 34 6.85 -15.55 -20.22
C TYR A 34 6.42 -14.21 -19.63
N ASP A 35 5.17 -14.10 -19.18
CA ASP A 35 4.60 -12.94 -18.50
C ASP A 35 3.54 -13.41 -17.48
N SER A 36 3.89 -13.35 -16.20
CA SER A 36 3.00 -13.77 -15.11
C SER A 36 1.73 -12.93 -15.00
N PHE A 37 1.72 -11.72 -15.56
CA PHE A 37 0.56 -10.81 -15.53
C PHE A 37 -0.48 -11.11 -16.60
N ILE A 38 -0.17 -11.93 -17.61
CA ILE A 38 -1.15 -12.31 -18.63
C ILE A 38 -2.23 -13.20 -17.97
N PRO A 39 -3.50 -12.76 -17.88
CA PRO A 39 -4.57 -13.63 -17.44
C PRO A 39 -4.86 -14.68 -18.51
N VAL A 40 -5.03 -15.92 -18.10
CA VAL A 40 -5.35 -17.04 -18.97
C VAL A 40 -6.71 -17.60 -18.60
N ILE A 41 -7.66 -17.54 -19.51
CA ILE A 41 -8.98 -18.18 -19.36
C ILE A 41 -8.93 -19.53 -20.09
N MET A 42 -9.20 -20.60 -19.35
CA MET A 42 -9.21 -21.96 -19.91
C MET A 42 -10.64 -22.35 -20.33
N MET A 43 -10.79 -22.98 -21.49
CA MET A 43 -12.07 -23.52 -21.95
C MET A 43 -12.04 -25.04 -21.94
N SER A 44 -13.17 -25.70 -21.61
CA SER A 44 -13.28 -27.15 -21.71
C SER A 44 -14.65 -27.58 -22.21
N GLY A 45 -14.68 -28.61 -23.04
CA GLY A 45 -15.93 -29.26 -23.50
C GLY A 45 -16.44 -30.35 -22.56
N HIS A 46 -15.64 -30.79 -21.57
CA HIS A 46 -16.01 -31.80 -20.58
C HIS A 46 -15.67 -31.26 -19.20
N GLY A 47 -16.68 -30.83 -18.46
CA GLY A 47 -16.54 -30.22 -17.13
C GLY A 47 -16.07 -31.22 -16.07
N ASN A 48 -14.82 -31.64 -16.14
CA ASN A 48 -14.22 -32.40 -15.07
C ASN A 48 -13.63 -31.43 -14.02
N ILE A 49 -14.19 -31.50 -12.81
CA ILE A 49 -13.72 -30.69 -11.64
C ILE A 49 -12.22 -30.84 -11.44
N GLU A 50 -11.68 -32.03 -11.67
CA GLU A 50 -10.26 -32.29 -11.51
C GLU A 50 -9.39 -31.47 -12.48
N THR A 51 -9.83 -31.33 -13.73
CA THR A 51 -9.13 -30.54 -14.75
C THR A 51 -9.21 -29.04 -14.45
N ALA A 52 -10.36 -28.56 -13.96
CA ALA A 52 -10.50 -27.18 -13.50
C ALA A 52 -9.58 -26.88 -12.31
N MET A 53 -9.46 -27.81 -11.36
CA MET A 53 -8.54 -27.68 -10.22
C MET A 53 -7.07 -27.68 -10.66
N LYS A 54 -6.68 -28.50 -11.65
CA LYS A 54 -5.34 -28.50 -12.22
C LYS A 54 -5.04 -27.15 -12.90
N ALA A 55 -5.97 -26.63 -13.69
CA ALA A 55 -5.83 -25.31 -14.32
C ALA A 55 -5.64 -24.19 -13.29
N ALA A 56 -6.45 -24.18 -12.23
CA ALA A 56 -6.34 -23.20 -11.14
C ALA A 56 -4.99 -23.29 -10.40
N LYS A 57 -4.51 -24.51 -10.07
CA LYS A 57 -3.19 -24.72 -9.46
C LYS A 57 -2.04 -24.24 -10.34
N ASN A 58 -2.18 -24.33 -11.66
CA ASN A 58 -1.17 -23.86 -12.62
C ASN A 58 -1.29 -22.35 -12.93
N GLY A 59 -2.18 -21.63 -12.22
CA GLY A 59 -2.29 -20.19 -12.30
C GLY A 59 -3.21 -19.69 -13.42
N ALA A 60 -4.16 -20.51 -13.91
CA ALA A 60 -5.24 -20.00 -14.74
C ALA A 60 -6.03 -18.91 -13.99
N TYR A 61 -6.45 -17.87 -14.72
CA TYR A 61 -7.27 -16.81 -14.16
C TYR A 61 -8.68 -17.31 -13.85
N ASP A 62 -9.29 -18.01 -14.81
CA ASP A 62 -10.59 -18.63 -14.65
C ASP A 62 -10.76 -19.77 -15.66
N PHE A 63 -11.87 -20.49 -15.49
CA PHE A 63 -12.25 -21.63 -16.29
C PHE A 63 -13.71 -21.49 -16.77
N ILE A 64 -13.97 -21.82 -18.04
CA ILE A 64 -15.30 -21.78 -18.61
C ILE A 64 -15.63 -23.08 -19.32
N GLU A 65 -16.79 -23.66 -19.01
CA GLU A 65 -17.29 -24.91 -19.61
C GLU A 65 -18.10 -24.63 -20.87
N LYS A 66 -17.86 -25.37 -21.93
CA LYS A 66 -18.64 -25.38 -23.17
C LYS A 66 -19.85 -26.31 -23.04
N PRO A 67 -21.06 -25.90 -23.56
CA PRO A 67 -21.36 -24.65 -24.22
C PRO A 67 -21.59 -23.49 -23.23
N PHE A 68 -21.09 -22.30 -23.54
CA PHE A 68 -21.27 -21.10 -22.74
C PHE A 68 -21.95 -19.97 -23.50
N LYS A 69 -22.62 -19.08 -22.80
CA LYS A 69 -23.18 -17.86 -23.36
C LYS A 69 -22.07 -16.83 -23.58
N SER A 70 -22.14 -16.10 -24.70
CA SER A 70 -21.15 -15.06 -25.04
C SER A 70 -21.01 -13.99 -23.96
N GLU A 71 -22.13 -13.63 -23.31
CA GLU A 71 -22.14 -12.64 -22.22
C GLU A 71 -21.25 -13.07 -21.04
N ARG A 72 -21.24 -14.38 -20.70
CA ARG A 72 -20.41 -14.92 -19.62
C ARG A 72 -18.92 -14.81 -19.96
N LEU A 73 -18.53 -15.13 -21.18
CA LEU A 73 -17.16 -14.99 -21.62
C LEU A 73 -16.71 -13.52 -21.63
N THR A 74 -17.53 -12.61 -22.18
CA THR A 74 -17.25 -11.18 -22.20
C THR A 74 -17.05 -10.62 -20.80
N LEU A 75 -17.91 -10.99 -19.85
CA LEU A 75 -17.79 -10.58 -18.45
C LEU A 75 -16.48 -11.04 -17.81
N LEU A 76 -16.07 -12.29 -18.06
CA LEU A 76 -14.80 -12.84 -17.56
C LEU A 76 -13.58 -12.12 -18.18
N VAL A 77 -13.63 -11.86 -19.48
CA VAL A 77 -12.58 -11.13 -20.19
C VAL A 77 -12.42 -9.72 -19.63
N ASP A 78 -13.51 -8.97 -19.47
CA ASP A 78 -13.49 -7.61 -18.93
C ASP A 78 -12.93 -7.58 -17.52
N LYS A 79 -13.34 -8.52 -16.67
CA LYS A 79 -12.84 -8.63 -15.30
C LYS A 79 -11.34 -8.94 -15.27
N ALA A 80 -10.89 -9.89 -16.09
CA ALA A 80 -9.51 -10.30 -16.19
C ALA A 80 -8.59 -9.15 -16.67
N ILE A 81 -9.02 -8.40 -17.68
CA ILE A 81 -8.30 -7.25 -18.20
C ILE A 81 -8.22 -6.12 -17.16
N LYS A 82 -9.33 -5.81 -16.47
CA LYS A 82 -9.35 -4.80 -15.42
C LYS A 82 -8.38 -5.14 -14.29
N GLU A 83 -8.38 -6.39 -13.83
CA GLU A 83 -7.49 -6.84 -12.76
C GLU A 83 -6.02 -6.80 -13.17
N ARG A 84 -5.70 -7.26 -14.41
CA ARG A 84 -4.34 -7.12 -14.97
C ARG A 84 -3.88 -5.67 -14.99
N ASN A 85 -4.70 -4.78 -15.52
CA ASN A 85 -4.37 -3.35 -15.61
C ASN A 85 -4.15 -2.72 -14.22
N LEU A 86 -4.92 -3.15 -13.22
CA LEU A 86 -4.73 -2.69 -11.85
C LEU A 86 -3.38 -3.19 -11.29
N LYS A 87 -3.07 -4.47 -11.47
CA LYS A 87 -1.78 -5.05 -11.04
C LYS A 87 -0.58 -4.35 -11.70
N LEU A 88 -0.65 -4.05 -12.99
CA LEU A 88 0.40 -3.33 -13.71
C LEU A 88 0.56 -1.88 -13.20
N LYS A 89 -0.55 -1.18 -12.90
CA LYS A 89 -0.50 0.16 -12.31
C LYS A 89 0.14 0.16 -10.93
N VAL A 90 -0.19 -0.82 -10.10
CA VAL A 90 0.43 -0.97 -8.77
C VAL A 90 1.93 -1.21 -8.90
N LEU A 91 2.34 -2.11 -9.79
CA LEU A 91 3.76 -2.36 -10.05
C LEU A 91 4.51 -1.12 -10.55
N ASP A 92 3.94 -0.39 -11.51
CA ASP A 92 4.54 0.86 -12.03
C ASP A 92 4.66 1.91 -10.93
N PHE A 93 3.64 2.02 -10.07
CA PHE A 93 3.68 2.90 -8.91
C PHE A 93 4.78 2.50 -7.92
N GLU A 94 4.90 1.22 -7.59
CA GLU A 94 5.92 0.70 -6.69
C GLU A 94 7.34 0.92 -7.24
N LEU A 95 7.55 0.72 -8.54
CA LEU A 95 8.84 0.96 -9.20
C LEU A 95 9.22 2.43 -9.12
N LYS A 96 8.30 3.34 -9.44
CA LYS A 96 8.52 4.79 -9.36
C LYS A 96 8.78 5.27 -7.92
N GLU A 97 8.06 4.71 -6.95
CA GLU A 97 8.31 5.00 -5.54
C GLU A 97 9.69 4.52 -5.09
N ASN A 98 10.07 3.30 -5.47
CA ASN A 98 11.38 2.76 -5.13
C ASN A 98 12.52 3.59 -5.72
N GLU A 99 12.38 4.09 -6.96
CA GLU A 99 13.35 5.01 -7.57
C GLU A 99 13.44 6.34 -6.81
N ARG A 100 12.30 6.92 -6.43
CA ARG A 100 12.25 8.17 -5.65
C ARG A 100 12.83 8.03 -4.25
N MET A 101 12.73 6.85 -3.65
CA MET A 101 13.26 6.55 -2.29
C MET A 101 14.73 6.14 -2.29
N LYS A 102 15.40 6.13 -3.44
CA LYS A 102 16.79 5.72 -3.52
C LYS A 102 17.69 6.75 -2.84
N LEU A 103 18.30 6.35 -1.71
CA LEU A 103 19.32 7.15 -1.04
C LEU A 103 20.60 7.08 -1.85
N VAL A 104 21.07 8.23 -2.34
CA VAL A 104 22.26 8.31 -3.22
C VAL A 104 23.36 9.07 -2.49
N GLY A 105 24.53 8.44 -2.35
CA GLY A 105 25.71 9.04 -1.74
C GLY A 105 26.85 8.05 -1.62
N SER A 106 28.10 8.54 -1.73
CA SER A 106 29.32 7.73 -1.68
C SER A 106 30.23 8.02 -0.49
N SER A 107 29.98 9.12 0.24
CA SER A 107 30.83 9.53 1.36
C SER A 107 30.78 8.53 2.52
N SER A 108 31.86 8.46 3.31
CA SER A 108 31.93 7.61 4.51
C SER A 108 30.86 7.99 5.55
N VAL A 109 30.59 9.28 5.71
CA VAL A 109 29.57 9.80 6.62
C VAL A 109 28.17 9.30 6.17
N PHE A 110 27.89 9.40 4.87
CA PHE A 110 26.60 8.92 4.33
C PHE A 110 26.42 7.42 4.52
N LYS A 111 27.47 6.62 4.27
CA LYS A 111 27.43 5.16 4.50
C LYS A 111 27.16 4.82 5.97
N ASN A 112 27.76 5.56 6.91
CA ASN A 112 27.48 5.38 8.34
C ASN A 112 26.03 5.71 8.69
N ILE A 113 25.48 6.79 8.14
CA ILE A 113 24.06 7.14 8.32
C ILE A 113 23.17 6.01 7.79
N VAL A 114 23.41 5.50 6.58
CA VAL A 114 22.62 4.40 6.00
C VAL A 114 22.69 3.14 6.88
N GLN A 115 23.83 2.83 7.47
CA GLN A 115 23.94 1.71 8.41
C GLN A 115 23.10 1.93 9.68
N GLN A 116 23.09 3.14 10.24
CA GLN A 116 22.23 3.47 11.39
C GLN A 116 20.75 3.38 11.02
N LEU A 117 20.37 3.89 9.85
CA LEU A 117 19.01 3.82 9.33
C LEU A 117 18.53 2.35 9.17
N ASN A 118 19.40 1.47 8.65
CA ASN A 118 19.11 0.04 8.55
C ASN A 118 18.81 -0.59 9.91
N LYS A 119 19.61 -0.27 10.93
CA LYS A 119 19.42 -0.78 12.29
C LYS A 119 18.11 -0.28 12.90
N VAL A 120 17.86 1.03 12.80
CA VAL A 120 16.68 1.67 13.40
C VAL A 120 15.38 1.29 12.69
N SER A 121 15.43 1.00 11.39
CA SER A 121 14.24 0.60 10.63
C SER A 121 13.63 -0.72 11.14
N GLN A 122 14.45 -1.63 11.65
CA GLN A 122 14.00 -2.93 12.18
C GLN A 122 13.42 -2.85 13.60
N THR A 123 13.45 -1.67 14.22
CA THR A 123 12.91 -1.45 15.57
C THR A 123 11.63 -0.62 15.52
N ASN A 124 10.85 -0.64 16.60
CA ASN A 124 9.72 0.28 16.80
C ASN A 124 10.12 1.57 17.53
N SER A 125 11.42 1.82 17.66
CA SER A 125 11.91 3.04 18.34
C SER A 125 11.41 4.30 17.65
N ARG A 126 11.13 5.31 18.45
CA ARG A 126 10.86 6.67 17.97
C ARG A 126 12.15 7.25 17.40
N VAL A 127 12.03 8.02 16.32
CA VAL A 127 13.20 8.59 15.61
C VAL A 127 13.03 10.09 15.49
N LEU A 128 14.08 10.84 15.81
CA LEU A 128 14.18 12.27 15.52
C LEU A 128 15.24 12.48 14.44
N LEU A 129 14.84 13.12 13.34
CA LEU A 129 15.71 13.51 12.23
C LEU A 129 16.01 15.02 12.35
N SER A 130 17.25 15.38 12.63
CA SER A 130 17.68 16.78 12.69
C SER A 130 18.55 17.12 11.48
N GLY A 131 18.33 18.29 10.90
CA GLY A 131 19.11 18.78 9.76
C GLY A 131 18.45 19.95 9.05
N PRO A 132 19.20 20.69 8.22
CA PRO A 132 18.68 21.87 7.54
C PRO A 132 17.51 21.53 6.61
N SER A 133 16.73 22.55 6.25
CA SER A 133 15.66 22.40 5.25
C SER A 133 16.25 21.88 3.93
N GLY A 134 15.52 21.00 3.23
CA GLY A 134 15.98 20.41 1.97
C GLY A 134 17.01 19.27 2.13
N SER A 135 17.42 18.88 3.35
CA SER A 135 18.39 17.78 3.57
C SER A 135 17.81 16.37 3.33
N GLY A 136 16.53 16.24 2.95
CA GLY A 136 15.91 14.96 2.65
C GLY A 136 15.35 14.24 3.88
N LYS A 137 15.02 14.94 4.97
CA LYS A 137 14.45 14.36 6.19
C LYS A 137 13.19 13.50 5.91
N GLU A 138 12.27 14.01 5.08
CA GLU A 138 11.08 13.26 4.68
C GLU A 138 11.44 11.97 3.89
N LEU A 139 12.38 12.07 2.96
CA LEU A 139 12.86 10.91 2.20
C LEU A 139 13.42 9.82 3.13
N ILE A 140 14.22 10.23 4.12
CA ILE A 140 14.78 9.33 5.14
C ILE A 140 13.66 8.69 5.97
N ALA A 141 12.64 9.46 6.39
CA ALA A 141 11.51 8.95 7.16
C ALA A 141 10.72 7.91 6.35
N ARG A 142 10.42 8.17 5.08
CA ARG A 142 9.78 7.22 4.17
C ARG A 142 10.63 5.96 3.98
N TRP A 143 11.95 6.13 3.85
CA TRP A 143 12.89 5.02 3.72
C TRP A 143 12.89 4.12 4.96
N ILE A 144 12.94 4.71 6.18
CA ILE A 144 12.84 3.99 7.45
C ILE A 144 11.53 3.20 7.52
N HIS A 145 10.41 3.83 7.17
CA HIS A 145 9.09 3.19 7.16
C HIS A 145 9.07 1.99 6.20
N LYS A 146 9.47 2.19 4.95
CA LYS A 146 9.47 1.15 3.90
C LYS A 146 10.32 -0.06 4.26
N LYS A 147 11.45 0.15 4.96
CA LYS A 147 12.36 -0.92 5.42
C LYS A 147 11.96 -1.53 6.76
N SER A 148 10.92 -1.04 7.41
CA SER A 148 10.43 -1.55 8.69
C SER A 148 9.40 -2.67 8.51
N ASN A 149 9.06 -3.36 9.61
CA ASN A 149 7.96 -4.32 9.65
C ASN A 149 6.59 -3.69 9.36
N ARG A 150 6.51 -2.33 9.34
CA ARG A 150 5.31 -1.56 9.05
C ARG A 150 5.28 -1.03 7.61
N GLY A 151 6.19 -1.43 6.75
CA GLY A 151 6.34 -0.92 5.38
C GLY A 151 5.15 -1.17 4.44
N LEU A 152 4.22 -2.06 4.81
CA LEU A 152 2.96 -2.32 4.10
C LEU A 152 1.77 -1.57 4.70
N TYR A 153 1.95 -0.89 5.83
CA TYR A 153 0.91 -0.13 6.53
C TYR A 153 0.97 1.36 6.15
N PRO A 154 0.00 2.18 6.57
CA PRO A 154 -0.02 3.59 6.21
C PRO A 154 1.22 4.35 6.69
N PHE A 155 1.71 5.27 5.85
CA PHE A 155 2.68 6.31 6.19
C PHE A 155 1.98 7.66 6.09
N ILE A 156 1.67 8.25 7.22
CA ILE A 156 0.90 9.49 7.31
C ILE A 156 1.84 10.64 7.68
N ILE A 157 1.71 11.78 6.99
CA ILE A 157 2.52 12.97 7.22
C ILE A 157 1.69 14.02 7.94
N ALA A 158 2.23 14.55 9.03
CA ALA A 158 1.74 15.73 9.72
C ALA A 158 2.73 16.88 9.47
N SER A 159 2.44 17.77 8.53
CA SER A 159 3.24 18.97 8.23
C SER A 159 2.94 20.07 9.25
N CYS A 160 3.67 20.09 10.37
CA CYS A 160 3.38 20.96 11.52
C CYS A 160 3.45 22.46 11.18
N ALA A 161 4.34 22.83 10.26
CA ALA A 161 4.49 24.21 9.80
C ALA A 161 3.25 24.76 9.04
N THR A 162 2.42 23.88 8.47
CA THR A 162 1.24 24.29 7.69
C THR A 162 -0.06 24.23 8.47
N LEU A 163 -0.04 23.64 9.67
CA LEU A 163 -1.23 23.50 10.50
C LEU A 163 -1.50 24.81 11.27
N SER A 164 -2.72 25.35 11.12
CA SER A 164 -3.11 26.49 11.95
C SER A 164 -3.22 26.07 13.42
N PRO A 165 -2.75 26.89 14.37
CA PRO A 165 -2.79 26.57 15.81
C PRO A 165 -4.17 26.16 16.31
N GLU A 166 -5.23 26.75 15.76
CA GLU A 166 -6.63 26.50 16.14
C GLU A 166 -7.14 25.13 15.69
N ARG A 167 -6.57 24.56 14.61
CA ARG A 167 -7.04 23.30 14.00
C ARG A 167 -6.10 22.13 14.19
N VAL A 168 -4.89 22.37 14.70
CA VAL A 168 -3.87 21.32 14.82
C VAL A 168 -4.36 20.12 15.61
N GLU A 169 -5.06 20.35 16.72
CA GLU A 169 -5.61 19.25 17.53
C GLU A 169 -6.72 18.48 16.78
N GLN A 170 -7.59 19.19 16.06
CA GLN A 170 -8.65 18.57 15.24
C GLN A 170 -8.05 17.68 14.16
N VAL A 171 -6.97 18.13 13.52
CA VAL A 171 -6.29 17.37 12.47
C VAL A 171 -5.58 16.15 13.06
N LEU A 172 -4.87 16.31 14.18
CA LEU A 172 -4.12 15.22 14.79
C LEU A 172 -5.02 14.14 15.40
N PHE A 173 -6.02 14.55 16.20
CA PHE A 173 -6.82 13.64 17.03
C PHE A 173 -8.23 13.40 16.46
N GLY A 174 -8.65 14.22 15.49
CA GLY A 174 -10.03 14.17 14.98
C GLY A 174 -11.03 14.82 15.93
N TRP A 175 -12.26 14.94 15.45
CA TRP A 175 -13.33 15.58 16.19
C TRP A 175 -14.65 14.86 15.98
N ASN A 176 -15.55 15.05 16.93
CA ASN A 176 -16.88 14.48 16.92
C ASN A 176 -17.87 15.64 17.07
N GLU A 177 -18.46 16.11 16.00
CA GLU A 177 -19.50 17.11 16.05
C GLU A 177 -20.86 16.42 16.19
N LYS A 178 -21.42 16.51 17.40
CA LYS A 178 -22.86 16.36 17.58
C LYS A 178 -23.48 17.69 17.17
N MET A 179 -23.74 17.88 15.89
CA MET A 179 -24.54 19.04 15.46
C MET A 179 -25.95 18.92 16.03
N LYS A 180 -26.41 20.02 16.62
CA LYS A 180 -27.68 20.10 17.35
C LYS A 180 -28.93 19.87 16.50
N ASP A 181 -28.83 19.87 15.16
CA ASP A 181 -30.02 19.91 14.30
C ASP A 181 -29.98 19.08 13.01
N ASP A 182 -28.97 18.24 12.74
CA ASP A 182 -29.00 17.45 11.52
C ASP A 182 -28.44 16.02 11.70
N GLN A 183 -29.05 15.06 11.02
CA GLN A 183 -28.80 13.61 11.11
C GLN A 183 -27.43 13.17 10.53
N SER A 184 -26.51 14.07 10.26
CA SER A 184 -25.17 13.78 9.76
C SER A 184 -24.13 13.90 10.89
N ASN A 185 -23.86 12.79 11.58
CA ASN A 185 -22.67 12.64 12.40
C ASN A 185 -21.43 12.69 11.48
N GLN A 186 -20.85 13.85 11.22
CA GLN A 186 -19.55 13.96 10.57
C GLN A 186 -18.46 13.63 11.59
N LEU A 187 -18.03 12.38 11.60
CA LEU A 187 -16.85 11.92 12.31
C LEU A 187 -15.61 12.25 11.46
N SER A 188 -14.79 13.19 11.92
CA SER A 188 -13.49 13.41 11.31
C SER A 188 -12.46 12.47 11.92
N THR A 189 -11.80 11.68 11.06
CA THR A 189 -10.73 10.76 11.46
C THR A 189 -9.42 11.52 11.55
N GLY A 190 -8.81 11.58 12.74
CA GLY A 190 -7.51 12.25 12.96
C GLY A 190 -6.33 11.49 12.35
N LEU A 191 -5.19 12.19 12.18
CA LEU A 191 -3.97 11.59 11.60
C LEU A 191 -3.44 10.41 12.41
N PHE A 192 -3.58 10.42 13.74
CA PHE A 192 -3.22 9.28 14.60
C PHE A 192 -4.02 8.02 14.29
N GLU A 193 -5.31 8.18 14.05
CA GLU A 193 -6.19 7.06 13.71
C GLU A 193 -5.91 6.54 12.29
N GLN A 194 -5.66 7.46 11.34
CA GLN A 194 -5.26 7.09 9.97
C GLN A 194 -3.92 6.35 9.92
N ALA A 195 -2.98 6.68 10.84
CA ALA A 195 -1.67 6.05 10.94
C ALA A 195 -1.68 4.73 11.73
N ASN A 196 -2.84 4.25 12.17
CA ASN A 196 -2.93 3.05 13.00
C ASN A 196 -2.28 1.83 12.34
N ASN A 197 -1.49 1.07 13.10
CA ASN A 197 -0.59 -0.01 12.67
C ASN A 197 0.58 0.45 11.79
N GLY A 198 0.61 1.71 11.37
CA GLY A 198 1.59 2.29 10.46
C GLY A 198 2.60 3.22 11.14
N THR A 199 2.96 4.28 10.42
CA THR A 199 3.92 5.31 10.88
C THR A 199 3.32 6.70 10.70
N LEU A 200 3.42 7.53 11.73
CA LEU A 200 3.10 8.94 11.69
C LEU A 200 4.42 9.75 11.68
N PHE A 201 4.61 10.51 10.61
CA PHE A 201 5.76 11.37 10.44
C PHE A 201 5.38 12.82 10.71
N PHE A 202 6.01 13.44 11.69
CA PHE A 202 5.88 14.85 12.00
C PHE A 202 6.98 15.62 11.31
N ASP A 203 6.64 16.42 10.31
CA ASP A 203 7.58 17.34 9.68
C ASP A 203 7.55 18.68 10.39
N GLU A 204 8.75 19.17 10.77
CA GLU A 204 8.99 20.38 11.58
C GLU A 204 8.19 20.37 12.90
N ILE A 205 8.37 19.33 13.70
CA ILE A 205 7.63 19.12 14.97
C ILE A 205 7.76 20.29 15.96
N CYS A 206 8.87 21.03 15.88
CA CYS A 206 9.11 22.19 16.73
C CYS A 206 8.17 23.37 16.45
N ASP A 207 7.43 23.35 15.35
CA ASP A 207 6.48 24.41 14.98
C ASP A 207 5.08 24.16 15.57
N LEU A 208 4.88 23.03 16.28
CA LEU A 208 3.62 22.77 16.99
C LEU A 208 3.43 23.74 18.16
N PRO A 209 2.18 24.21 18.38
CA PRO A 209 1.83 25.01 19.54
C PRO A 209 2.15 24.28 20.84
N ILE A 210 2.65 25.00 21.84
CA ILE A 210 3.10 24.41 23.13
C ILE A 210 1.95 23.65 23.84
N GLU A 211 0.73 24.12 23.70
CA GLU A 211 -0.47 23.51 24.28
C GLU A 211 -0.73 22.12 23.68
N THR A 212 -0.48 21.95 22.39
CA THR A 212 -0.65 20.68 21.67
C THR A 212 0.48 19.69 22.00
N GLN A 213 1.69 20.18 22.30
CA GLN A 213 2.85 19.32 22.58
C GLN A 213 2.59 18.38 23.77
N GLY A 214 1.96 18.87 24.86
CA GLY A 214 1.63 18.06 26.02
C GLY A 214 0.68 16.90 25.69
N LYS A 215 -0.39 17.18 24.92
CA LYS A 215 -1.34 16.15 24.45
C LYS A 215 -0.67 15.17 23.49
N LEU A 216 0.22 15.66 22.63
CA LEU A 216 0.98 14.82 21.71
C LEU A 216 1.88 13.83 22.45
N VAL A 217 2.64 14.30 23.45
CA VAL A 217 3.50 13.45 24.27
C VAL A 217 2.68 12.35 24.95
N GLN A 218 1.53 12.69 25.53
CA GLN A 218 0.64 11.72 26.17
C GLN A 218 0.12 10.69 25.14
N ALA A 219 -0.37 11.14 23.99
CA ALA A 219 -0.88 10.24 22.95
C ALA A 219 0.20 9.27 22.44
N ILE A 220 1.44 9.74 22.31
CA ILE A 220 2.58 8.90 21.88
C ILE A 220 3.00 7.90 22.98
N GLN A 221 2.96 8.30 24.26
CA GLN A 221 3.35 7.43 25.37
C GLN A 221 2.32 6.34 25.63
N ASP A 222 1.05 6.75 25.70
CA ASP A 222 -0.07 5.87 26.06
C ASP A 222 -0.60 5.07 24.86
N GLN A 223 -0.16 5.39 23.65
CA GLN A 223 -0.71 4.86 22.39
C GLN A 223 -2.25 4.96 22.35
N SER A 224 -2.76 6.08 22.86
CA SER A 224 -4.19 6.33 22.97
C SER A 224 -4.48 7.81 23.17
N PHE A 225 -5.65 8.24 22.71
CA PHE A 225 -6.09 9.63 22.84
C PHE A 225 -7.62 9.73 22.87
N TYR A 226 -8.13 10.94 23.07
CA TYR A 226 -9.55 11.29 22.97
C TYR A 226 -9.76 12.21 21.78
N LYS A 227 -10.81 11.97 20.97
CA LYS A 227 -11.25 12.94 19.96
C LYS A 227 -11.80 14.18 20.63
N LEU A 228 -11.63 15.34 20.00
CA LEU A 228 -12.27 16.56 20.50
C LEU A 228 -13.79 16.37 20.52
N GLY A 229 -14.41 16.79 21.62
CA GLY A 229 -15.85 16.64 21.82
C GLY A 229 -16.32 15.20 22.13
N SER A 230 -15.39 14.27 22.46
CA SER A 230 -15.71 12.89 22.81
C SER A 230 -14.96 12.44 24.07
N ASN A 231 -15.65 11.69 24.91
CA ASN A 231 -15.04 11.03 26.08
C ASN A 231 -14.62 9.57 25.77
N LYS A 232 -14.74 9.13 24.53
CA LYS A 232 -14.35 7.78 24.15
C LYS A 232 -12.85 7.73 23.87
N LYS A 233 -12.13 6.90 24.64
CA LYS A 233 -10.71 6.63 24.42
C LYS A 233 -10.50 5.80 23.16
N ILE A 234 -9.59 6.23 22.29
CA ILE A 234 -9.19 5.53 21.08
C ILE A 234 -7.78 5.00 21.29
N ASN A 235 -7.61 3.69 21.16
CA ASN A 235 -6.31 3.04 21.20
C ASN A 235 -5.77 2.92 19.76
N VAL A 236 -4.48 3.17 19.62
CA VAL A 236 -3.76 3.08 18.34
C VAL A 236 -2.39 2.44 18.56
N ASP A 237 -1.86 1.82 17.54
CA ASP A 237 -0.48 1.36 17.50
C ASP A 237 0.26 2.10 16.39
N VAL A 238 0.95 3.20 16.74
CA VAL A 238 1.58 4.10 15.78
C VAL A 238 3.07 4.25 16.10
N ARG A 239 3.91 3.96 15.10
CA ARG A 239 5.32 4.34 15.15
C ARG A 239 5.47 5.81 14.81
N VAL A 240 6.22 6.56 15.62
CA VAL A 240 6.45 7.99 15.39
C VAL A 240 7.86 8.24 14.88
N ILE A 241 7.95 9.02 13.80
CA ILE A 241 9.18 9.62 13.28
C ILE A 241 8.94 11.12 13.24
N SER A 242 9.90 11.91 13.75
CA SER A 242 9.81 13.37 13.79
C SER A 242 10.99 13.99 13.07
N ALA A 243 10.80 15.15 12.48
CA ALA A 243 11.84 15.94 11.86
C ALA A 243 11.85 17.37 12.39
N SER A 244 13.05 17.97 12.44
CA SER A 244 13.23 19.38 12.77
C SER A 244 14.45 19.96 12.05
N ASN A 245 14.37 21.25 11.73
CA ASN A 245 15.48 22.05 11.23
C ASN A 245 16.18 22.86 12.35
N LYS A 246 15.66 22.78 13.57
CA LYS A 246 16.19 23.46 14.79
C LYS A 246 17.04 22.54 15.61
#